data_71fa4e63d3cd74af5f985cd74fff189e
#
_entry.id   71fa4e63d3cd74af5f985cd74fff189e
#
_cell.length_a   1.000
_cell.length_b   1.000
_cell.length_c   1.000
_cell.angle_alpha   90.00
_cell.angle_beta   90.00
_cell.angle_gamma   90.00
#
_symmetry.space_group_name_H-M   'P 1'
#
loop_
_entity.id
_entity.type
_entity.pdbx_description
1 polymer ?
#
loop_
_entity_poly.entity_id
_entity_poly.type
_entity_poly.pdbx_seq_one_letter_code
_entity_poly.pdbx_strand_id
1 'polypeptide(L)'
;MKLYDSGVYLVNGTELVADGAEAAAAIKSKTGADVAKETAAQQTIAYGILKDHNTSGNMEHLQIKFDKLTSHDITFVGIIQTARASGLEKFPIPYVLTNCHNSLCAVGGTINEDDHMFGLTCAKKYGGVYVPPHQAVIHQFAREMLAGGGKMILGSDSHTRYGALGT
;
A
#
# COMPACT_ATOMS: atom_id res chain seq x y z
N MET A 1 -6.60 -25.91 9.40
CA MET A 1 -5.83 -25.03 8.51
C MET A 1 -4.73 -25.88 7.88
N LYS A 2 -4.53 -25.80 6.57
CA LYS A 2 -3.43 -26.49 5.87
C LYS A 2 -2.31 -25.48 5.65
N LEU A 3 -1.09 -25.82 6.05
CA LEU A 3 0.11 -25.02 5.80
C LEU A 3 0.86 -25.60 4.60
N TYR A 4 1.51 -24.75 3.85
CA TYR A 4 2.34 -25.11 2.70
C TYR A 4 3.74 -24.55 2.93
N ASP A 5 4.76 -25.35 2.69
CA ASP A 5 6.18 -24.98 2.82
C ASP A 5 6.75 -24.44 1.48
N SER A 6 5.94 -24.49 0.43
CA SER A 6 6.28 -24.02 -0.92
C SER A 6 5.25 -23.01 -1.42
N GLY A 7 5.47 -22.45 -2.60
CA GLY A 7 4.44 -21.73 -3.33
C GLY A 7 3.22 -22.61 -3.60
N VAL A 8 2.12 -21.97 -3.96
CA VAL A 8 0.89 -22.67 -4.35
C VAL A 8 0.31 -22.05 -5.61
N TYR A 9 -0.32 -22.88 -6.43
CA TYR A 9 -1.13 -22.46 -7.56
C TYR A 9 -2.60 -22.41 -7.14
N LEU A 10 -3.29 -21.33 -7.46
CA LEU A 10 -4.74 -21.24 -7.35
C LEU A 10 -5.35 -21.65 -8.70
N VAL A 11 -5.93 -22.84 -8.75
CA VAL A 11 -6.51 -23.41 -9.97
C VAL A 11 -8.01 -23.12 -10.00
N ASN A 12 -8.49 -22.58 -11.13
CA ASN A 12 -9.91 -22.24 -11.36
C ASN A 12 -10.52 -21.36 -10.24
N GLY A 13 -9.71 -20.58 -9.53
CA GLY A 13 -10.14 -19.67 -8.47
C GLY A 13 -10.54 -20.33 -7.15
N THR A 14 -10.47 -21.66 -7.02
CA THR A 14 -11.00 -22.38 -5.85
C THR A 14 -10.08 -23.45 -5.28
N GLU A 15 -9.20 -24.01 -6.08
CA GLU A 15 -8.37 -25.14 -5.67
C GLU A 15 -6.90 -24.74 -5.52
N LEU A 16 -6.26 -25.19 -4.43
CA LEU A 16 -4.85 -24.97 -4.18
C LEU A 16 -4.05 -26.24 -4.53
N VAL A 17 -3.06 -26.07 -5.40
CA VAL A 17 -2.07 -27.10 -5.75
C VAL A 17 -0.70 -26.62 -5.27
N ALA A 18 -0.04 -27.42 -4.43
CA ALA A 18 1.30 -27.10 -3.95
C ALA A 18 2.31 -27.11 -5.10
N ASP A 19 3.25 -26.14 -5.09
CA ASP A 19 4.37 -26.11 -6.03
C ASP A 19 5.35 -27.25 -5.69
N GLY A 20 5.49 -28.18 -6.62
CA GLY A 20 6.34 -29.37 -6.48
C GLY A 20 6.36 -30.19 -7.77
N ALA A 21 7.05 -31.34 -7.75
CA ALA A 21 7.25 -32.18 -8.92
C ALA A 21 5.93 -32.60 -9.61
N GLU A 22 4.87 -32.80 -8.85
CA GLU A 22 3.56 -33.24 -9.36
C GLU A 22 2.65 -32.08 -9.76
N ALA A 23 3.06 -30.81 -9.54
CA ALA A 23 2.21 -29.64 -9.75
C ALA A 23 1.75 -29.53 -11.20
N ALA A 24 2.67 -29.68 -12.17
CA ALA A 24 2.35 -29.56 -13.58
C ALA A 24 1.31 -30.59 -14.05
N ALA A 25 1.48 -31.86 -13.63
CA ALA A 25 0.54 -32.92 -13.96
C ALA A 25 -0.84 -32.67 -13.33
N ALA A 26 -0.87 -32.25 -12.06
CA ALA A 26 -2.10 -31.92 -11.35
C ALA A 26 -2.84 -30.74 -11.99
N ILE A 27 -2.13 -29.68 -12.38
CA ILE A 27 -2.70 -28.52 -13.05
C ILE A 27 -3.26 -28.91 -14.41
N LYS A 28 -2.47 -29.65 -15.23
CA LYS A 28 -2.90 -30.13 -16.54
C LYS A 28 -4.16 -30.99 -16.47
N SER A 29 -4.26 -31.89 -15.48
CA SER A 29 -5.45 -32.73 -15.30
C SER A 29 -6.70 -31.93 -14.97
N LYS A 30 -6.57 -30.77 -14.33
CA LYS A 30 -7.67 -29.90 -13.87
C LYS A 30 -8.06 -28.83 -14.89
N THR A 31 -7.09 -28.34 -15.65
CA THR A 31 -7.29 -27.21 -16.59
C THR A 31 -7.28 -27.64 -18.06
N GLY A 32 -6.75 -28.82 -18.36
CA GLY A 32 -6.49 -29.29 -19.73
C GLY A 32 -5.27 -28.63 -20.40
N ALA A 33 -4.57 -27.73 -19.71
CA ALA A 33 -3.46 -26.96 -20.26
C ALA A 33 -2.16 -27.16 -19.47
N ASP A 34 -1.04 -27.08 -20.16
CA ASP A 34 0.28 -26.99 -19.55
C ASP A 34 0.55 -25.52 -19.19
N VAL A 35 0.80 -25.23 -17.92
CA VAL A 35 1.06 -23.88 -17.42
C VAL A 35 2.45 -23.84 -16.81
N ALA A 36 3.35 -23.03 -17.39
CA ALA A 36 4.64 -22.76 -16.82
C ALA A 36 4.52 -21.91 -15.54
N LYS A 37 5.41 -22.12 -14.58
CA LYS A 37 5.41 -21.40 -13.29
C LYS A 37 5.51 -19.88 -13.49
N GLU A 38 6.37 -19.46 -14.39
CA GLU A 38 6.57 -18.05 -14.73
C GLU A 38 5.29 -17.42 -15.29
N THR A 39 4.59 -18.15 -16.14
CA THR A 39 3.30 -17.69 -16.70
C THR A 39 2.23 -17.59 -15.61
N ALA A 40 2.17 -18.57 -14.71
CA ALA A 40 1.23 -18.53 -13.58
C ALA A 40 1.53 -17.36 -12.61
N ALA A 41 2.80 -17.10 -12.33
CA ALA A 41 3.23 -15.96 -11.51
C ALA A 41 2.78 -14.62 -12.10
N GLN A 42 2.84 -14.47 -13.41
CA GLN A 42 2.39 -13.25 -14.11
C GLN A 42 0.87 -13.03 -14.09
N GLN A 43 0.10 -14.05 -13.76
CA GLN A 43 -1.36 -13.97 -13.60
C GLN A 43 -1.79 -13.56 -12.19
N THR A 44 -0.86 -13.36 -11.26
CA THR A 44 -1.19 -12.92 -9.90
C THR A 44 -1.59 -11.45 -9.88
N ILE A 45 -2.51 -11.09 -8.96
CA ILE A 45 -2.92 -9.70 -8.72
C ILE A 45 -1.70 -8.82 -8.40
N ALA A 46 -0.80 -9.31 -7.55
CA ALA A 46 0.40 -8.58 -7.17
C ALA A 46 1.32 -8.28 -8.37
N TYR A 47 1.53 -9.24 -9.26
CA TYR A 47 2.31 -9.01 -10.47
C TYR A 47 1.68 -7.95 -11.36
N GLY A 48 0.37 -8.02 -11.58
CA GLY A 48 -0.38 -7.04 -12.37
C GLY A 48 -0.21 -5.62 -11.80
N ILE A 49 -0.43 -5.44 -10.50
CA ILE A 49 -0.29 -4.15 -9.83
C ILE A 49 1.14 -3.61 -9.95
N LEU A 50 2.15 -4.44 -9.69
CA LEU A 50 3.56 -4.05 -9.82
C LEU A 50 3.91 -3.65 -11.25
N LYS A 51 3.45 -4.41 -12.24
CA LYS A 51 3.68 -4.13 -13.66
C LYS A 51 3.06 -2.80 -14.09
N ASP A 52 1.82 -2.54 -13.68
CA ASP A 52 1.09 -1.33 -14.08
C ASP A 52 1.69 -0.05 -13.46
N HIS A 53 2.37 -0.18 -12.30
CA HIS A 53 3.02 0.94 -11.62
C HIS A 53 4.53 1.03 -11.88
N ASN A 54 5.10 0.08 -12.61
CA ASN A 54 6.51 0.07 -12.92
C ASN A 54 6.84 0.95 -14.13
N THR A 55 7.68 1.94 -13.94
CA THR A 55 8.13 2.87 -14.99
C THR A 55 9.46 2.49 -15.62
N SER A 56 10.18 1.49 -15.07
CA SER A 56 11.48 1.05 -15.61
C SER A 56 11.36 0.21 -16.88
N GLY A 57 10.20 -0.40 -17.14
CA GLY A 57 10.02 -1.40 -18.19
C GLY A 57 10.70 -2.75 -17.90
N ASN A 58 11.35 -2.91 -16.75
CA ASN A 58 12.03 -4.13 -16.33
C ASN A 58 11.45 -4.65 -15.02
N MET A 59 10.92 -5.87 -15.01
CA MET A 59 10.30 -6.48 -13.83
C MET A 59 11.31 -7.05 -12.81
N GLU A 60 12.60 -7.11 -13.15
CA GLU A 60 13.66 -7.46 -12.19
C GLU A 60 14.15 -6.24 -11.41
N HIS A 61 14.03 -5.05 -11.98
CA HIS A 61 14.44 -3.77 -11.38
C HIS A 61 13.31 -2.76 -11.46
N LEU A 62 12.44 -2.81 -10.47
CA LEU A 62 11.22 -2.01 -10.43
C LEU A 62 11.52 -0.53 -10.10
N GLN A 63 10.89 0.37 -10.84
CA GLN A 63 10.82 1.79 -10.54
C GLN A 63 9.35 2.17 -10.39
N ILE A 64 8.85 2.11 -9.17
CA ILE A 64 7.43 2.20 -8.85
C ILE A 64 6.97 3.65 -8.73
N LYS A 65 5.87 3.96 -9.40
CA LYS A 65 5.10 5.19 -9.24
C LYS A 65 3.82 4.90 -8.47
N PHE A 66 3.71 5.43 -7.26
CA PHE A 66 2.53 5.24 -6.41
C PHE A 66 1.37 6.15 -6.85
N ASP A 67 0.13 5.71 -6.64
CA ASP A 67 -1.07 6.52 -6.88
C ASP A 67 -1.33 7.54 -5.79
N LYS A 68 -1.05 7.17 -4.53
CA LYS A 68 -1.37 7.97 -3.35
C LYS A 68 -0.35 7.74 -2.24
N LEU A 69 -0.23 8.75 -1.36
CA LEU A 69 0.53 8.67 -0.12
C LEU A 69 -0.39 8.84 1.07
N THR A 70 -0.07 8.17 2.18
CA THR A 70 -0.76 8.38 3.46
C THR A 70 0.23 8.32 4.61
N SER A 71 0.10 9.22 5.57
CA SER A 71 0.97 9.29 6.76
C SER A 71 0.15 9.70 7.98
N HIS A 72 0.67 9.41 9.15
CA HIS A 72 0.09 9.84 10.41
C HIS A 72 0.96 10.90 11.12
N ASP A 73 0.42 11.50 12.15
CA ASP A 73 0.98 12.62 12.91
C ASP A 73 2.43 12.41 13.37
N ILE A 74 2.82 11.21 13.81
CA ILE A 74 4.21 10.93 14.21
C ILE A 74 5.17 11.00 13.02
N THR A 75 4.74 10.59 11.82
CA THR A 75 5.63 10.39 10.67
C THR A 75 5.61 11.55 9.68
N PHE A 76 4.46 12.20 9.43
CA PHE A 76 4.39 13.22 8.40
C PHE A 76 5.24 14.45 8.71
N VAL A 77 5.44 14.79 9.99
CA VAL A 77 6.26 15.96 10.38
C VAL A 77 7.69 15.80 9.85
N GLY A 78 8.36 14.70 10.17
CA GLY A 78 9.72 14.44 9.69
C GLY A 78 9.81 14.28 8.18
N ILE A 79 8.83 13.59 7.57
CA ILE A 79 8.76 13.40 6.12
C ILE A 79 8.67 14.75 5.40
N ILE A 80 7.76 15.63 5.83
CA ILE A 80 7.55 16.93 5.19
C ILE A 80 8.73 17.86 5.45
N GLN A 81 9.32 17.84 6.64
CA GLN A 81 10.51 18.64 6.93
C GLN A 81 11.68 18.25 6.01
N THR A 82 11.91 16.95 5.81
CA THR A 82 12.93 16.44 4.89
C THR A 82 12.62 16.84 3.44
N ALA A 83 11.38 16.70 3.02
CA ALA A 83 10.95 17.08 1.67
C ALA A 83 11.09 18.60 1.44
N ARG A 84 10.79 19.43 2.44
CA ARG A 84 11.01 20.89 2.37
C ARG A 84 12.48 21.24 2.21
N ALA A 85 13.36 20.58 2.96
CA ALA A 85 14.81 20.76 2.83
C ALA A 85 15.30 20.37 1.43
N SER A 86 14.59 19.48 0.75
CA SER A 86 14.86 19.05 -0.63
C SER A 86 14.13 19.88 -1.71
N GLY A 87 13.49 21.00 -1.33
CA GLY A 87 12.83 21.89 -2.28
C GLY A 87 11.36 21.57 -2.59
N LEU A 88 10.63 20.96 -1.66
CA LEU A 88 9.20 20.67 -1.86
C LEU A 88 8.40 21.97 -2.09
N GLU A 89 7.76 22.07 -3.23
CA GLU A 89 6.84 23.17 -3.58
C GLU A 89 5.37 22.74 -3.51
N LYS A 90 5.07 21.49 -3.91
CA LYS A 90 3.75 20.89 -3.91
C LYS A 90 3.88 19.38 -3.78
N PHE A 91 2.90 18.72 -3.16
CA PHE A 91 2.88 17.25 -3.16
C PHE A 91 2.71 16.72 -4.59
N PRO A 92 3.61 15.81 -5.03
CA PRO A 92 3.63 15.34 -6.42
C PRO A 92 2.45 14.42 -6.77
N ILE A 93 1.87 13.78 -5.76
CA ILE A 93 0.69 12.90 -5.87
C ILE A 93 -0.23 13.18 -4.68
N PRO A 94 -1.51 12.75 -4.72
CA PRO A 94 -2.43 12.90 -3.60
C PRO A 94 -1.82 12.38 -2.30
N TYR A 95 -1.73 13.22 -1.29
CA TYR A 95 -1.15 12.91 0.01
C TYR A 95 -2.14 13.17 1.12
N VAL A 96 -2.42 12.15 1.93
CA VAL A 96 -3.34 12.22 3.06
C VAL A 96 -2.55 12.25 4.36
N LEU A 97 -2.76 13.29 5.15
CA LEU A 97 -2.15 13.51 6.45
C LEU A 97 -3.20 13.23 7.52
N THR A 98 -3.06 12.14 8.27
CA THR A 98 -4.02 11.74 9.31
C THR A 98 -3.46 11.99 10.70
N ASN A 99 -4.28 12.48 11.63
CA ASN A 99 -3.94 12.67 13.04
C ASN A 99 -4.52 11.56 13.90
N CYS A 100 -4.16 10.33 13.58
CA CYS A 100 -4.78 9.16 14.17
C CYS A 100 -3.94 8.45 15.23
N HIS A 101 -2.65 8.71 15.29
CA HIS A 101 -1.74 7.98 16.15
C HIS A 101 -1.60 8.62 17.54
N ASN A 102 -1.42 9.93 17.55
CA ASN A 102 -1.34 10.75 18.77
C ASN A 102 -2.60 11.63 18.91
N SER A 103 -3.77 11.08 18.63
CA SER A 103 -5.05 11.80 18.72
C SER A 103 -5.48 12.13 20.16
N LEU A 104 -4.57 12.10 21.10
CA LEU A 104 -4.83 12.34 22.51
C LEU A 104 -4.88 13.84 22.84
N CYS A 105 -5.74 14.55 22.15
CA CYS A 105 -5.92 16.00 22.33
C CYS A 105 -6.25 16.41 23.78
N ALA A 106 -6.73 15.48 24.59
CA ALA A 106 -7.12 15.71 25.97
C ALA A 106 -5.98 15.52 27.00
N VAL A 107 -4.77 15.14 26.58
CA VAL A 107 -3.69 14.81 27.52
C VAL A 107 -2.84 16.03 27.91
N GLY A 108 -3.15 17.21 27.37
CA GLY A 108 -2.52 18.46 27.78
C GLY A 108 -1.07 18.64 27.33
N GLY A 109 -0.66 17.94 26.27
CA GLY A 109 0.65 18.08 25.67
C GLY A 109 0.59 18.94 24.39
N THR A 110 1.35 20.01 24.33
CA THR A 110 1.39 20.91 23.15
C THR A 110 2.03 20.27 21.94
N ILE A 111 2.89 19.26 22.10
CA ILE A 111 3.62 18.61 21.01
C ILE A 111 2.65 18.00 19.98
N ASN A 112 1.64 17.27 20.44
CA ASN A 112 0.68 16.62 19.53
C ASN A 112 -0.20 17.66 18.81
N GLU A 113 -0.56 18.73 19.49
CA GLU A 113 -1.33 19.84 18.90
C GLU A 113 -0.50 20.61 17.88
N ASP A 114 0.77 20.80 18.12
CA ASP A 114 1.72 21.39 17.17
C ASP A 114 1.85 20.51 15.91
N ASP A 115 1.94 19.19 16.05
CA ASP A 115 1.96 18.25 14.94
C ASP A 115 0.66 18.32 14.12
N HIS A 116 -0.49 18.43 14.79
CA HIS A 116 -1.78 18.59 14.14
C HIS A 116 -1.88 19.90 13.35
N MET A 117 -1.44 20.99 13.95
CA MET A 117 -1.38 22.29 13.27
C MET A 117 -0.39 22.29 12.11
N PHE A 118 0.75 21.64 12.28
CA PHE A 118 1.72 21.44 11.21
C PHE A 118 1.10 20.68 10.04
N GLY A 119 0.42 19.55 10.30
CA GLY A 119 -0.26 18.75 9.28
C GLY A 119 -1.32 19.55 8.51
N LEU A 120 -2.18 20.27 9.23
CA LEU A 120 -3.20 21.12 8.62
C LEU A 120 -2.61 22.22 7.73
N THR A 121 -1.60 22.91 8.24
CA THR A 121 -0.94 24.01 7.49
C THR A 121 -0.18 23.48 6.28
N CYS A 122 0.48 22.34 6.40
CA CYS A 122 1.16 21.67 5.29
C CYS A 122 0.19 21.18 4.23
N ALA A 123 -0.93 20.57 4.61
CA ALA A 123 -1.95 20.15 3.67
C ALA A 123 -2.50 21.33 2.86
N LYS A 124 -2.77 22.47 3.51
CA LYS A 124 -3.20 23.70 2.85
C LYS A 124 -2.12 24.25 1.92
N LYS A 125 -0.86 24.29 2.37
CA LYS A 125 0.25 24.86 1.62
C LYS A 125 0.64 24.04 0.41
N TYR A 126 0.73 22.72 0.56
CA TYR A 126 1.28 21.81 -0.45
C TYR A 126 0.21 21.02 -1.23
N GLY A 127 -1.07 21.22 -0.92
CA GLY A 127 -2.19 20.61 -1.66
C GLY A 127 -2.55 19.19 -1.20
N GLY A 128 -2.35 18.87 0.09
CA GLY A 128 -2.72 17.58 0.70
C GLY A 128 -4.16 17.55 1.23
N VAL A 129 -4.57 16.37 1.67
CA VAL A 129 -5.81 16.13 2.41
C VAL A 129 -5.48 15.97 3.88
N TYR A 130 -6.12 16.74 4.74
CA TYR A 130 -5.95 16.67 6.18
C TYR A 130 -7.12 15.91 6.81
N VAL A 131 -6.83 14.88 7.60
CA VAL A 131 -7.82 14.14 8.39
C VAL A 131 -7.63 14.50 9.86
N PRO A 132 -8.61 15.17 10.50
CA PRO A 132 -8.52 15.59 11.89
C PRO A 132 -8.39 14.42 12.87
N PRO A 133 -7.91 14.67 14.11
CA PRO A 133 -7.89 13.66 15.15
C PRO A 133 -9.30 13.12 15.44
N HIS A 134 -9.38 11.90 15.97
CA HIS A 134 -10.62 11.18 16.33
C HIS A 134 -11.55 10.80 15.17
N GLN A 135 -11.15 11.02 13.93
CA GLN A 135 -11.97 10.65 12.77
C GLN A 135 -11.70 9.25 12.28
N ALA A 136 -10.45 8.88 12.14
CA ALA A 136 -10.08 7.55 11.66
C ALA A 136 -8.61 7.22 11.97
N VAL A 137 -8.30 5.96 12.11
CA VAL A 137 -6.94 5.43 12.08
C VAL A 137 -6.43 5.42 10.63
N ILE A 138 -5.15 5.74 10.40
CA ILE A 138 -4.56 5.88 9.05
C ILE A 138 -4.93 4.72 8.10
N HIS A 139 -4.68 3.48 8.54
CA HIS A 139 -4.91 2.31 7.68
C HIS A 139 -6.38 1.99 7.50
N GLN A 140 -7.25 2.34 8.47
CA GLN A 140 -8.69 2.25 8.29
C GLN A 140 -9.17 3.28 7.26
N PHE A 141 -8.74 4.53 7.38
CA PHE A 141 -9.03 5.56 6.40
C PHE A 141 -8.52 5.18 5.00
N ALA A 142 -7.30 4.65 4.91
CA ALA A 142 -6.74 4.22 3.64
C ALA A 142 -7.55 3.11 2.98
N ARG A 143 -8.01 2.12 3.75
CA ARG A 143 -8.84 1.02 3.24
C ARG A 143 -10.21 1.46 2.77
N GLU A 144 -10.83 2.41 3.47
CA GLU A 144 -12.19 2.84 3.17
C GLU A 144 -12.24 3.94 2.10
N MET A 145 -11.25 4.83 2.08
CA MET A 145 -11.29 6.04 1.26
C MET A 145 -10.27 6.07 0.12
N LEU A 146 -9.19 5.30 0.21
CA LEU A 146 -8.10 5.37 -0.76
C LEU A 146 -7.95 4.10 -1.58
N ALA A 147 -8.21 2.94 -0.98
CA ALA A 147 -8.03 1.65 -1.62
C ALA A 147 -8.99 1.47 -2.82
N GLY A 148 -8.56 0.68 -3.77
CA GLY A 148 -9.33 0.32 -4.96
C GLY A 148 -8.57 -0.72 -5.76
N GLY A 149 -9.28 -1.51 -6.56
CA GLY A 149 -8.67 -2.54 -7.38
C GLY A 149 -7.53 -1.99 -8.25
N GLY A 150 -6.38 -2.63 -8.22
CA GLY A 150 -5.20 -2.24 -8.98
C GLY A 150 -4.48 -0.99 -8.49
N LYS A 151 -4.78 -0.47 -7.30
CA LYS A 151 -4.11 0.72 -6.76
C LYS A 151 -2.87 0.36 -5.97
N MET A 152 -1.92 1.30 -5.91
CA MET A 152 -0.70 1.19 -5.12
C MET A 152 -0.55 2.42 -4.24
N ILE A 153 -0.59 2.21 -2.92
CA ILE A 153 -0.58 3.27 -1.91
C ILE A 153 0.68 3.11 -1.05
N LEU A 154 1.44 4.18 -0.91
CA LEU A 154 2.57 4.22 0.02
C LEU A 154 2.13 4.82 1.34
N GLY A 155 2.25 4.04 2.41
CA GLY A 155 1.96 4.48 3.77
C GLY A 155 3.19 4.48 4.65
N SER A 156 3.28 5.45 5.57
CA SER A 156 4.40 5.59 6.49
C SER A 156 4.24 4.81 7.80
N ASP A 157 3.16 4.06 7.95
CA ASP A 157 2.90 3.21 9.11
C ASP A 157 3.12 1.74 8.78
N SER A 158 3.68 0.98 9.74
CA SER A 158 3.96 -0.45 9.59
C SER A 158 2.72 -1.30 9.33
N HIS A 159 1.53 -0.84 9.74
CA HIS A 159 0.26 -1.51 9.51
C HIS A 159 -0.40 -1.16 8.15
N THR A 160 0.21 -0.32 7.35
CA THR A 160 -0.28 -0.01 5.98
C THR A 160 -0.37 -1.28 5.12
N ARG A 161 0.39 -2.33 5.45
CA ARG A 161 0.29 -3.67 4.85
C ARG A 161 -1.08 -4.37 5.05
N TYR A 162 -1.96 -3.86 5.88
CA TYR A 162 -3.34 -4.32 5.99
C TYR A 162 -4.21 -3.92 4.79
N GLY A 163 -3.63 -3.83 3.61
CA GLY A 163 -4.32 -3.41 2.41
C GLY A 163 -5.64 -4.14 2.15
N ALA A 164 -6.47 -3.54 1.34
CA ALA A 164 -7.61 -4.21 0.76
C ALA A 164 -7.13 -5.14 -0.36
N LEU A 165 -7.82 -6.25 -0.59
CA LEU A 165 -7.51 -7.18 -1.67
C LEU A 165 -7.51 -6.46 -3.03
N GLY A 166 -6.40 -6.57 -3.75
CA GLY A 166 -6.22 -5.90 -5.04
C GLY A 166 -5.76 -4.44 -4.95
N THR A 167 -5.31 -4.02 -3.77
CA THR A 167 -4.60 -2.74 -3.60
C THR A 167 -3.16 -3.00 -3.22
#